data_a55968620727de9903522f3aea8146f1
#
_entry.id   a55968620727de9903522f3aea8146f1
#
_cell.length_a   1.000
_cell.length_b   1.000
_cell.length_c   1.000
_cell.angle_alpha   90.00
_cell.angle_beta   90.00
_cell.angle_gamma   90.00
#
_symmetry.space_group_name_H-M   'P 1'
#
loop_
_entity.id
_entity.type
_entity.pdbx_description
1 polymer ?
#
loop_
_entity_poly.entity_id
_entity_poly.type
_entity_poly.pdbx_seq_one_letter_code
_entity_poly.pdbx_strand_id
1 'polypeptide(L)'
;MKSWFISFALFFFSFAHAACFEEAAQRYQIPVELLKAISTVESNGNAGAINTNKNGSVDYGHMQINDWWLPKLEPYGITKDKLVEPCINTNVGAWILAQSIATHGFTWKAIGAYNASTGYKRLIYARKVERVLEKINSEAVALKVLGSYPKAVL
;
A
#
# COMPACT_ATOMS: atom_id res chain seq x y z
N MET A 1 -39.80 -2.17 -44.40
CA MET A 1 -38.91 -2.97 -43.53
C MET A 1 -37.89 -1.98 -42.92
N LYS A 2 -38.05 -1.65 -41.63
CA LYS A 2 -37.11 -0.75 -40.89
C LYS A 2 -36.11 -1.62 -40.11
N SER A 3 -34.87 -1.62 -40.56
CA SER A 3 -33.76 -2.32 -39.91
C SER A 3 -33.27 -1.49 -38.71
N TRP A 4 -33.39 -2.02 -37.50
CA TRP A 4 -32.85 -1.44 -36.27
C TRP A 4 -31.46 -2.03 -36.06
N PHE A 5 -30.43 -1.19 -36.27
CA PHE A 5 -29.06 -1.50 -35.86
C PHE A 5 -28.94 -1.24 -34.35
N ILE A 6 -28.89 -2.31 -33.55
CA ILE A 6 -28.55 -2.23 -32.15
C ILE A 6 -27.04 -2.09 -32.06
N SER A 7 -26.58 -0.87 -31.78
CA SER A 7 -25.15 -0.56 -31.52
C SER A 7 -24.78 -1.09 -30.15
N PHE A 8 -24.04 -2.19 -30.09
CA PHE A 8 -23.53 -2.77 -28.86
C PHE A 8 -22.27 -1.98 -28.43
N ALA A 9 -22.44 -1.02 -27.53
CA ALA A 9 -21.33 -0.29 -26.95
C ALA A 9 -20.56 -1.24 -26.02
N LEU A 10 -19.39 -1.69 -26.46
CA LEU A 10 -18.43 -2.40 -25.65
C LEU A 10 -17.85 -1.42 -24.61
N PHE A 11 -18.35 -1.48 -23.38
CA PHE A 11 -17.74 -0.86 -22.23
C PHE A 11 -16.44 -1.59 -21.92
N PHE A 12 -15.31 -1.04 -22.35
CA PHE A 12 -14.02 -1.44 -21.85
C PHE A 12 -13.91 -0.98 -20.38
N PHE A 13 -14.18 -1.90 -19.45
CA PHE A 13 -13.77 -1.70 -18.07
C PHE A 13 -12.24 -1.68 -18.04
N SER A 14 -11.66 -0.49 -17.99
CA SER A 14 -10.28 -0.33 -17.57
C SER A 14 -10.19 -0.82 -16.13
N PHE A 15 -9.69 -2.04 -15.92
CA PHE A 15 -9.22 -2.47 -14.60
C PHE A 15 -8.05 -1.55 -14.25
N ALA A 16 -8.35 -0.44 -13.59
CA ALA A 16 -7.32 0.30 -12.87
C ALA A 16 -6.62 -0.72 -11.97
N HIS A 17 -5.31 -0.88 -12.11
CA HIS A 17 -4.53 -1.79 -11.28
C HIS A 17 -4.63 -1.30 -9.83
N ALA A 18 -5.63 -1.81 -9.11
CA ALA A 18 -5.85 -1.49 -7.71
C ALA A 18 -4.66 -2.00 -6.89
N ALA A 19 -4.35 -1.32 -5.81
CA ALA A 19 -3.19 -1.63 -4.97
C ALA A 19 -3.36 -2.88 -4.09
N CYS A 20 -4.38 -3.72 -4.29
CA CYS A 20 -4.63 -5.01 -3.62
C CYS A 20 -4.40 -5.00 -2.09
N PHE A 21 -4.70 -3.88 -1.42
CA PHE A 21 -4.44 -3.74 0.03
C PHE A 21 -5.21 -4.77 0.86
N GLU A 22 -6.47 -5.02 0.52
CA GLU A 22 -7.34 -5.97 1.22
C GLU A 22 -6.82 -7.40 1.07
N GLU A 23 -6.38 -7.79 -0.13
CA GLU A 23 -5.79 -9.11 -0.39
C GLU A 23 -4.48 -9.30 0.38
N ALA A 24 -3.58 -8.33 0.33
CA ALA A 24 -2.31 -8.37 1.05
C ALA A 24 -2.51 -8.40 2.58
N ALA A 25 -3.46 -7.59 3.09
CA ALA A 25 -3.84 -7.56 4.50
C ALA A 25 -4.30 -8.93 4.99
N GLN A 26 -5.17 -9.59 4.23
CA GLN A 26 -5.65 -10.94 4.55
C GLN A 26 -4.52 -11.98 4.48
N ARG A 27 -3.70 -11.94 3.43
CA ARG A 27 -2.59 -12.90 3.21
C ARG A 27 -1.55 -12.86 4.32
N TYR A 28 -1.19 -11.67 4.79
CA TYR A 28 -0.14 -11.46 5.79
C TYR A 28 -0.67 -11.19 7.18
N GLN A 29 -1.99 -11.20 7.38
CA GLN A 29 -2.68 -10.92 8.66
C GLN A 29 -2.26 -9.57 9.26
N ILE A 30 -2.20 -8.55 8.41
CA ILE A 30 -1.87 -7.17 8.76
C ILE A 30 -3.11 -6.30 8.53
N PRO A 31 -3.48 -5.39 9.45
CA PRO A 31 -4.59 -4.47 9.23
C PRO A 31 -4.42 -3.69 7.92
N VAL A 32 -5.47 -3.62 7.12
CA VAL A 32 -5.44 -2.94 5.81
C VAL A 32 -5.13 -1.45 5.96
N GLU A 33 -5.62 -0.82 7.03
CA GLU A 33 -5.37 0.58 7.34
C GLU A 33 -3.88 0.84 7.62
N LEU A 34 -3.18 -0.12 8.23
CA LEU A 34 -1.74 -0.01 8.47
C LEU A 34 -0.94 -0.06 7.16
N LEU A 35 -1.31 -0.94 6.22
CA LEU A 35 -0.67 -0.97 4.89
C LEU A 35 -0.93 0.33 4.13
N LYS A 36 -2.14 0.86 4.17
CA LYS A 36 -2.51 2.15 3.57
C LYS A 36 -1.73 3.31 4.23
N ALA A 37 -1.57 3.29 5.55
CA ALA A 37 -0.79 4.30 6.27
C ALA A 37 0.69 4.27 5.86
N ILE A 38 1.30 3.10 5.74
CA ILE A 38 2.68 2.95 5.26
C ILE A 38 2.82 3.48 3.83
N SER A 39 1.95 3.08 2.91
CA SER A 39 1.94 3.57 1.53
C SER A 39 1.84 5.11 1.46
N THR A 40 1.01 5.69 2.32
CA THR A 40 0.87 7.15 2.43
C THR A 40 2.15 7.80 2.93
N VAL A 41 2.80 7.24 3.95
CA VAL A 41 4.07 7.77 4.51
C VAL A 41 5.20 7.66 3.49
N GLU A 42 5.26 6.58 2.70
CA GLU A 42 6.34 6.31 1.75
C GLU A 42 6.27 7.21 0.51
N SER A 43 5.10 7.37 -0.07
CA SER A 43 4.97 8.05 -1.37
C SER A 43 3.65 8.80 -1.56
N ASN A 44 2.87 8.98 -0.51
CA ASN A 44 1.48 9.45 -0.61
C ASN A 44 0.61 8.59 -1.55
N GLY A 45 0.88 7.27 -1.56
CA GLY A 45 0.15 6.30 -2.39
C GLY A 45 0.52 6.32 -3.88
N ASN A 46 1.59 7.02 -4.28
CA ASN A 46 1.99 7.14 -5.69
C ASN A 46 2.59 5.83 -6.21
N ALA A 47 1.82 5.08 -7.00
CA ALA A 47 2.25 3.81 -7.58
C ALA A 47 3.51 3.91 -8.48
N GLY A 48 3.66 5.03 -9.18
CA GLY A 48 4.81 5.29 -10.06
C GLY A 48 6.02 5.91 -9.36
N ALA A 49 6.03 6.01 -8.02
CA ALA A 49 7.13 6.62 -7.31
C ALA A 49 8.43 5.81 -7.48
N ILE A 50 9.51 6.49 -7.88
CA ILE A 50 10.86 5.94 -7.96
C ILE A 50 11.80 6.97 -7.34
N ASN A 51 12.52 6.58 -6.29
CA ASN A 51 13.46 7.46 -5.58
C ASN A 51 14.86 6.84 -5.52
N THR A 52 15.87 7.63 -5.88
CA THR A 52 17.26 7.22 -5.76
C THR A 52 17.84 7.75 -4.44
N ASN A 53 18.36 6.85 -3.62
CA ASN A 53 18.99 7.15 -2.35
C ASN A 53 20.42 7.69 -2.53
N LYS A 54 20.96 8.35 -1.51
CA LYS A 54 22.33 8.90 -1.53
C LYS A 54 23.42 7.84 -1.73
N ASN A 55 23.15 6.58 -1.37
CA ASN A 55 24.05 5.45 -1.57
C ASN A 55 23.91 4.77 -2.93
N GLY A 56 23.06 5.32 -3.81
CA GLY A 56 22.79 4.80 -5.15
C GLY A 56 21.70 3.73 -5.22
N SER A 57 21.19 3.21 -4.09
CA SER A 57 20.05 2.29 -4.12
C SER A 57 18.76 2.99 -4.54
N VAL A 58 17.81 2.24 -5.08
CA VAL A 58 16.57 2.79 -5.63
C VAL A 58 15.36 2.15 -4.94
N ASP A 59 14.38 3.00 -4.59
CA ASP A 59 13.11 2.59 -4.00
C ASP A 59 12.00 2.68 -5.06
N TYR A 60 11.14 1.65 -5.14
CA TYR A 60 10.13 1.49 -6.18
C TYR A 60 8.71 1.43 -5.63
N GLY A 61 7.79 2.10 -6.34
CA GLY A 61 6.35 2.02 -6.14
C GLY A 61 5.86 2.71 -4.86
N HIS A 62 4.55 2.56 -4.62
CA HIS A 62 3.91 3.31 -3.51
C HIS A 62 4.35 2.86 -2.11
N MET A 63 4.87 1.65 -1.95
CA MET A 63 5.43 1.14 -0.69
C MET A 63 6.95 1.33 -0.59
N GLN A 64 7.59 1.97 -1.59
CA GLN A 64 9.01 2.30 -1.66
C GLN A 64 9.92 1.09 -1.37
N ILE A 65 9.74 0.03 -2.16
CA ILE A 65 10.52 -1.19 -2.03
C ILE A 65 11.94 -0.95 -2.58
N ASN A 66 12.93 -1.07 -1.70
CA ASN A 66 14.34 -0.88 -2.08
C ASN A 66 14.86 -2.05 -2.93
N ASP A 67 15.68 -1.74 -3.94
CA ASP A 67 16.29 -2.72 -4.85
C ASP A 67 17.19 -3.77 -4.14
N TRP A 68 17.61 -3.50 -2.91
CA TRP A 68 18.28 -4.48 -2.06
C TRP A 68 17.48 -5.78 -1.87
N TRP A 69 16.15 -5.72 -2.03
CA TRP A 69 15.28 -6.89 -1.94
C TRP A 69 15.26 -7.74 -3.20
N LEU A 70 15.70 -7.22 -4.37
CA LEU A 70 15.62 -7.92 -5.67
C LEU A 70 16.19 -9.31 -5.66
N PRO A 71 17.39 -9.60 -5.10
CA PRO A 71 17.93 -10.98 -5.08
C PRO A 71 17.03 -11.99 -4.36
N LYS A 72 16.18 -11.53 -3.43
CA LYS A 72 15.19 -12.37 -2.73
C LYS A 72 13.86 -12.47 -3.47
N LEU A 73 13.57 -11.56 -4.37
CA LEU A 73 12.32 -11.45 -5.12
C LEU A 73 12.41 -12.10 -6.51
N GLU A 74 13.60 -12.10 -7.14
CA GLU A 74 13.84 -12.69 -8.46
C GLU A 74 13.44 -14.16 -8.58
N PRO A 75 13.67 -15.05 -7.58
CA PRO A 75 13.20 -16.43 -7.64
C PRO A 75 11.68 -16.59 -7.80
N TYR A 76 10.93 -15.55 -7.43
CA TYR A 76 9.46 -15.46 -7.60
C TYR A 76 9.06 -14.71 -8.88
N GLY A 77 10.03 -14.41 -9.76
CA GLY A 77 9.80 -13.68 -11.01
C GLY A 77 9.47 -12.20 -10.82
N ILE A 78 9.80 -11.62 -9.65
CA ILE A 78 9.57 -10.20 -9.35
C ILE A 78 10.86 -9.43 -9.64
N THR A 79 10.84 -8.69 -10.76
CA THR A 79 11.92 -7.82 -11.23
C THR A 79 11.64 -6.36 -10.81
N LYS A 80 12.62 -5.48 -10.98
CA LYS A 80 12.46 -4.03 -10.70
C LYS A 80 11.28 -3.41 -11.45
N ASP A 81 11.03 -3.84 -12.70
CA ASP A 81 9.95 -3.30 -13.52
C ASP A 81 8.57 -3.71 -12.99
N LYS A 82 8.49 -4.87 -12.34
CA LYS A 82 7.27 -5.33 -11.65
C LYS A 82 7.04 -4.66 -10.31
N LEU A 83 8.08 -4.13 -9.68
CA LEU A 83 7.93 -3.44 -8.38
C LEU A 83 7.14 -2.13 -8.48
N VAL A 84 6.91 -1.57 -9.66
CA VAL A 84 6.01 -0.42 -9.84
C VAL A 84 4.56 -0.83 -10.12
N GLU A 85 4.28 -2.13 -10.29
CA GLU A 85 2.90 -2.62 -10.39
C GLU A 85 2.24 -2.55 -9.00
N PRO A 86 1.12 -1.81 -8.84
CA PRO A 86 0.58 -1.49 -7.50
C PRO A 86 0.31 -2.71 -6.65
N CYS A 87 -0.31 -3.76 -7.22
CA CYS A 87 -0.66 -4.97 -6.49
C CYS A 87 0.59 -5.77 -6.06
N ILE A 88 1.60 -5.89 -6.94
CA ILE A 88 2.88 -6.55 -6.62
C ILE A 88 3.60 -5.76 -5.52
N ASN A 89 3.65 -4.44 -5.66
CA ASN A 89 4.31 -3.56 -4.70
C ASN A 89 3.67 -3.67 -3.30
N THR A 90 2.33 -3.67 -3.20
CA THR A 90 1.61 -3.89 -1.94
C THR A 90 1.95 -5.24 -1.32
N ASN A 91 1.90 -6.31 -2.10
CA ASN A 91 2.17 -7.66 -1.59
C ASN A 91 3.63 -7.80 -1.10
N VAL A 92 4.60 -7.23 -1.82
CA VAL A 92 6.01 -7.22 -1.39
C VAL A 92 6.19 -6.38 -0.12
N GLY A 93 5.59 -5.19 -0.05
CA GLY A 93 5.64 -4.35 1.14
C GLY A 93 5.02 -5.03 2.37
N ALA A 94 3.86 -5.67 2.21
CA ALA A 94 3.22 -6.43 3.27
C ALA A 94 4.08 -7.63 3.73
N TRP A 95 4.72 -8.35 2.79
CA TRP A 95 5.66 -9.43 3.11
C TRP A 95 6.88 -8.93 3.89
N ILE A 96 7.48 -7.78 3.53
CA ILE A 96 8.59 -7.17 4.26
C ILE A 96 8.16 -6.79 5.68
N LEU A 97 6.98 -6.19 5.83
CA LEU A 97 6.43 -5.85 7.14
C LEU A 97 6.17 -7.10 7.98
N ALA A 98 5.62 -8.16 7.39
CA ALA A 98 5.39 -9.43 8.07
C ALA A 98 6.68 -10.05 8.63
N GLN A 99 7.81 -9.97 7.91
CA GLN A 99 9.11 -10.42 8.42
C GLN A 99 9.58 -9.58 9.63
N SER A 100 9.36 -8.27 9.58
CA SER A 100 9.65 -7.39 10.71
C SER A 100 8.79 -7.73 11.93
N ILE A 101 7.50 -8.03 11.70
CA ILE A 101 6.56 -8.47 12.75
C ILE A 101 6.97 -9.83 13.31
N ALA A 102 7.38 -10.78 12.49
CA ALA A 102 7.88 -12.08 12.95
C ALA A 102 9.12 -11.95 13.85
N THR A 103 9.98 -10.94 13.58
CA THR A 103 11.21 -10.69 14.35
C THR A 103 10.96 -9.93 15.65
N HIS A 104 10.02 -8.96 15.64
CA HIS A 104 9.85 -7.99 16.73
C HIS A 104 8.49 -8.05 17.41
N GLY A 105 7.64 -9.00 17.04
CA GLY A 105 6.21 -9.01 17.40
C GLY A 105 5.43 -7.91 16.66
N PHE A 106 4.11 -7.88 16.83
CA PHE A 106 3.26 -6.81 16.29
C PHE A 106 3.40 -5.55 17.16
N THR A 107 4.45 -4.80 16.93
CA THR A 107 4.84 -3.64 17.74
C THR A 107 5.25 -2.46 16.86
N TRP A 108 5.26 -1.25 17.40
CA TRP A 108 5.79 -0.07 16.74
C TRP A 108 7.28 -0.20 16.35
N LYS A 109 8.02 -1.06 17.06
CA LYS A 109 9.42 -1.41 16.69
C LYS A 109 9.46 -2.16 15.36
N ALA A 110 8.54 -3.10 15.13
CA ALA A 110 8.42 -3.82 13.86
C ALA A 110 8.05 -2.88 12.72
N ILE A 111 7.07 -1.99 12.94
CA ILE A 111 6.65 -0.99 11.96
C ILE A 111 7.82 -0.05 11.64
N GLY A 112 8.55 0.41 12.65
CA GLY A 112 9.74 1.24 12.45
C GLY A 112 10.86 0.54 11.69
N ALA A 113 10.99 -0.79 11.84
CA ALA A 113 12.00 -1.59 11.16
C ALA A 113 11.73 -1.79 9.66
N TYR A 114 10.52 -1.51 9.21
CA TYR A 114 10.20 -1.49 7.77
C TYR A 114 11.12 -0.53 6.99
N ASN A 115 11.36 0.65 7.53
CA ASN A 115 12.13 1.71 6.86
C ASN A 115 13.56 1.88 7.41
N ALA A 116 13.84 1.51 8.66
CA ALA A 116 15.09 1.88 9.30
C ALA A 116 15.75 0.76 10.11
N SER A 117 17.09 0.73 10.07
CA SER A 117 17.89 -0.22 10.83
C SER A 117 18.17 0.24 12.28
N THR A 118 18.23 1.55 12.56
CA THR A 118 18.60 2.10 13.87
C THR A 118 17.41 2.48 14.73
N GLY A 119 17.51 2.31 16.06
CA GLY A 119 16.41 2.52 17.00
C GLY A 119 15.75 3.89 16.93
N TYR A 120 16.54 4.97 16.88
CA TYR A 120 16.00 6.33 16.79
C TYR A 120 15.23 6.59 15.48
N LYS A 121 15.79 6.17 14.34
CA LYS A 121 15.12 6.31 13.04
C LYS A 121 13.84 5.47 12.96
N ARG A 122 13.85 4.26 13.56
CA ARG A 122 12.65 3.42 13.68
C ARG A 122 11.53 4.15 14.43
N LEU A 123 11.86 4.80 15.53
CA LEU A 123 10.88 5.55 16.32
C LEU A 123 10.28 6.71 15.52
N ILE A 124 11.10 7.47 14.81
CA ILE A 124 10.63 8.59 13.97
C ILE A 124 9.69 8.08 12.89
N TYR A 125 10.06 7.00 12.20
CA TYR A 125 9.25 6.41 11.16
C TYR A 125 7.92 5.88 11.71
N ALA A 126 7.96 5.09 12.78
CA ALA A 126 6.78 4.55 13.43
C ALA A 126 5.77 5.66 13.82
N ARG A 127 6.25 6.78 14.38
CA ARG A 127 5.39 7.93 14.70
C ARG A 127 4.77 8.61 13.49
N LYS A 128 5.43 8.57 12.31
CA LYS A 128 4.83 9.08 11.08
C LYS A 128 3.67 8.17 10.65
N VAL A 129 3.88 6.86 10.68
CA VAL A 129 2.85 5.87 10.34
C VAL A 129 1.66 5.97 11.33
N GLU A 130 1.93 6.06 12.63
CA GLU A 130 0.91 6.21 13.67
C GLU A 130 -0.03 7.39 13.38
N ARG A 131 0.52 8.59 13.13
CA ARG A 131 -0.29 9.79 12.81
C ARG A 131 -1.17 9.61 11.57
N VAL A 132 -0.65 8.96 10.53
CA VAL A 132 -1.43 8.71 9.31
C VAL A 132 -2.51 7.67 9.58
N LEU A 133 -2.20 6.63 10.35
CA LEU A 133 -3.16 5.58 10.73
C LEU A 133 -4.31 6.16 11.57
N GLU A 134 -4.01 7.03 12.54
CA GLU A 134 -5.03 7.74 13.34
C GLU A 134 -5.96 8.58 12.45
N LYS A 135 -5.40 9.29 11.46
CA LYS A 135 -6.19 10.06 10.49
C LYS A 135 -7.11 9.15 9.66
N ILE A 136 -6.60 8.05 9.11
CA ILE A 136 -7.39 7.09 8.33
C ILE A 136 -8.55 6.54 9.18
N ASN A 137 -8.28 6.15 10.43
CA ASN A 137 -9.28 5.61 11.33
C ASN A 137 -10.35 6.64 11.71
N SER A 138 -9.97 7.89 11.97
CA SER A 138 -10.92 8.97 12.29
C SER A 138 -11.82 9.31 11.10
N GLU A 139 -11.31 9.35 9.89
CA GLU A 139 -12.08 9.56 8.66
C GLU A 139 -13.08 8.42 8.42
N ALA A 140 -12.64 7.16 8.63
CA ALA A 140 -13.52 5.99 8.49
C ALA A 140 -14.69 6.01 9.51
N VAL A 141 -14.43 6.42 10.74
CA VAL A 141 -15.48 6.61 11.78
C VAL A 141 -16.43 7.74 11.39
N ALA A 142 -15.92 8.89 10.94
CA ALA A 142 -16.74 10.02 10.51
C ALA A 142 -17.67 9.64 9.35
N LEU A 143 -17.17 8.91 8.34
CA LEU A 143 -17.97 8.45 7.21
C LEU A 143 -19.07 7.47 7.64
N LYS A 144 -18.79 6.56 8.58
CA LYS A 144 -19.80 5.65 9.14
C LYS A 144 -20.91 6.43 9.87
N VAL A 145 -20.54 7.42 10.68
CA VAL A 145 -21.50 8.25 11.39
C VAL A 145 -22.36 9.05 10.41
N LEU A 146 -21.76 9.74 9.44
CA LEU A 146 -22.49 10.52 8.44
C LEU A 146 -23.40 9.65 7.56
N GLY A 147 -22.95 8.44 7.20
CA GLY A 147 -23.73 7.50 6.39
C GLY A 147 -24.93 6.89 7.14
N SER A 148 -24.95 6.96 8.47
CA SER A 148 -26.08 6.50 9.30
C SER A 148 -27.21 7.54 9.44
N TYR A 149 -26.98 8.79 9.06
CA TYR A 149 -28.05 9.80 9.03
C TYR A 149 -28.88 9.64 7.77
N PRO A 150 -30.23 9.60 7.87
CA PRO A 150 -31.09 9.60 6.70
C PRO A 150 -30.79 10.87 5.88
N LYS A 151 -30.58 10.69 4.57
CA LYS A 151 -30.43 11.84 3.65
C LYS A 151 -31.64 12.74 3.85
N ALA A 152 -31.43 13.93 4.37
CA ALA A 152 -32.48 14.94 4.42
C ALA A 152 -32.95 15.16 2.98
N VAL A 153 -34.24 14.86 2.73
CA VAL A 153 -34.87 15.16 1.45
C VAL A 153 -34.94 16.67 1.37
N LEU A 154 -34.08 17.28 0.54
CA LEU A 154 -34.18 18.67 0.12
C LEU A 154 -35.24 18.80 -0.95
#